data_cee829ba14c3bff237a444ba63ca4543
#
_entry.id   cee829ba14c3bff237a444ba63ca4543
#
_cell.length_a   1.000
_cell.length_b   1.000
_cell.length_c   1.000
_cell.angle_alpha   90.00
_cell.angle_beta   90.00
_cell.angle_gamma   90.00
#
_symmetry.space_group_name_H-M   'P 1'
#
loop_
_entity.id
_entity.type
_entity.pdbx_description
1 polymer ?
#
loop_
_entity_poly.entity_id
_entity_poly.type
_entity_poly.pdbx_seq_one_letter_code
_entity_poly.pdbx_strand_id
1 'polypeptide(L)'
;MLYLSYKLKNGSLQLLSSSGTNYPAISTLSENMTIVIPGLMKQGNPNVKATMEWGPIFRYTYNDAMLYLQVALYGIYNDKVITPYYYWTTVNDKRSIVSTYENGSFYWRYGTGYYLQFKPFKNEVLKLMVGGGFEREVISNSYGRHCYWWSPFKYGINFRKGNWGASYQGNIPSKMAVLDYRKADEPKSEFSAFYQKGAWRFSLYGMWMFAPAKYESRSFDNPIMNQTEQHIIKDNRRMLMLGVSYNFFSGKKKNIRKNINNYDSDAGAFK
;
A
#
# COMPACT_ATOMS: atom_id res chain seq x y z
N MET A 1 -16.17 15.28 -10.14
CA MET A 1 -14.83 14.84 -10.58
C MET A 1 -14.34 15.78 -11.69
N LEU A 2 -13.14 16.31 -11.58
CA LEU A 2 -12.45 17.11 -12.61
C LEU A 2 -11.23 16.31 -13.09
N TYR A 3 -11.07 16.21 -14.41
CA TYR A 3 -9.87 15.61 -15.01
C TYR A 3 -9.37 16.51 -16.13
N LEU A 4 -8.13 16.95 -16.02
CA LEU A 4 -7.43 17.70 -17.07
C LEU A 4 -6.13 16.96 -17.40
N SER A 5 -5.81 16.85 -18.68
CA SER A 5 -4.57 16.23 -19.14
C SER A 5 -3.96 17.04 -20.26
N TYR A 6 -2.67 17.31 -20.14
CA TYR A 6 -1.89 17.98 -21.18
C TYR A 6 -0.74 17.09 -21.63
N LYS A 7 -0.67 16.79 -22.91
CA LYS A 7 0.37 15.94 -23.51
C LYS A 7 1.60 16.77 -23.84
N LEU A 8 2.76 16.34 -23.36
CA LEU A 8 4.08 16.85 -23.70
C LEU A 8 4.75 15.94 -24.74
N LYS A 9 5.88 16.39 -25.33
CA LYS A 9 6.63 15.58 -26.30
C LYS A 9 7.00 14.20 -25.74
N ASN A 10 7.51 14.15 -24.51
CA ASN A 10 7.97 12.93 -23.86
C ASN A 10 7.25 12.68 -22.53
N GLY A 11 5.98 13.05 -22.42
CA GLY A 11 5.29 12.86 -21.16
C GLY A 11 3.90 13.49 -21.11
N SER A 12 3.41 13.69 -19.89
CA SER A 12 2.11 14.33 -19.65
C SER A 12 2.05 15.04 -18.30
N LEU A 13 1.20 16.03 -18.23
CA LEU A 13 0.73 16.66 -17.00
C LEU A 13 -0.74 16.28 -16.82
N GLN A 14 -1.10 15.90 -15.62
CA GLN A 14 -2.47 15.52 -15.27
C GLN A 14 -2.87 16.21 -13.98
N LEU A 15 -4.07 16.75 -13.97
CA LEU A 15 -4.73 17.24 -12.78
C LEU A 15 -6.03 16.46 -12.61
N LEU A 16 -6.16 15.80 -11.47
CA LEU A 16 -7.36 15.10 -11.06
C LEU A 16 -7.88 15.77 -9.79
N SER A 17 -9.17 15.92 -9.69
CA SER A 17 -9.81 16.31 -8.43
C SER A 17 -11.10 15.54 -8.31
N SER A 18 -11.28 14.90 -7.18
CA SER A 18 -12.50 14.17 -6.84
C SER A 18 -13.02 14.60 -5.49
N SER A 19 -14.32 14.52 -5.34
CA SER A 19 -14.97 14.62 -4.05
C SER A 19 -15.94 13.47 -3.90
N GLY A 20 -16.11 13.01 -2.68
CA GLY A 20 -17.01 11.90 -2.37
C GLY A 20 -17.54 12.01 -0.95
N THR A 21 -18.60 11.28 -0.70
CA THR A 21 -19.17 11.14 0.64
C THR A 21 -18.84 9.74 1.15
N ASN A 22 -18.18 9.65 2.30
CA ASN A 22 -17.89 8.41 2.98
C ASN A 22 -18.97 8.14 4.02
N TYR A 23 -19.79 7.14 3.78
CA TYR A 23 -20.81 6.70 4.71
C TYR A 23 -20.23 5.74 5.75
N PRO A 24 -20.64 5.85 7.03
CA PRO A 24 -20.20 4.89 8.04
C PRO A 24 -20.71 3.49 7.70
N ALA A 25 -19.86 2.49 7.93
CA ALA A 25 -20.25 1.09 7.77
C ALA A 25 -21.30 0.70 8.83
N ILE A 26 -22.12 -0.31 8.55
CA ILE A 26 -23.14 -0.83 9.51
C ILE A 26 -22.48 -1.20 10.85
N SER A 27 -21.30 -1.80 10.83
CA SER A 27 -20.55 -2.14 12.04
C SER A 27 -20.07 -0.93 12.84
N THR A 28 -19.94 0.24 12.19
CA THR A 28 -19.62 1.51 12.85
C THR A 28 -20.83 2.10 13.57
N LEU A 29 -22.03 1.81 13.09
CA LEU A 29 -23.30 2.32 13.63
C LEU A 29 -23.97 1.36 14.64
N SER A 30 -23.59 0.07 14.64
CA SER A 30 -24.23 -0.95 15.46
C SER A 30 -23.94 -0.75 16.94
N GLU A 31 -24.97 -0.61 17.76
CA GLU A 31 -24.86 -0.50 19.22
C GLU A 31 -24.51 -1.83 19.91
N ASN A 32 -24.44 -2.92 19.17
CA ASN A 32 -24.10 -4.22 19.72
C ASN A 32 -22.67 -4.22 20.23
N MET A 33 -22.51 -4.52 21.53
CA MET A 33 -21.21 -4.64 22.17
C MET A 33 -20.62 -6.02 21.93
N THR A 34 -19.39 -6.09 21.47
CA THR A 34 -18.66 -7.33 21.23
C THR A 34 -17.34 -7.33 22.00
N ILE A 35 -16.99 -8.47 22.60
CA ILE A 35 -15.69 -8.65 23.27
C ILE A 35 -14.63 -8.93 22.21
N VAL A 36 -13.60 -8.09 22.13
CA VAL A 36 -12.46 -8.29 21.24
C VAL A 36 -11.41 -9.18 21.92
N ILE A 37 -11.03 -8.80 23.13
CA ILE A 37 -10.18 -9.57 24.06
C ILE A 37 -10.64 -9.25 25.48
N PRO A 38 -10.28 -10.05 26.50
CA PRO A 38 -10.57 -9.72 27.87
C PRO A 38 -10.14 -8.29 28.23
N GLY A 39 -11.09 -7.46 28.71
CA GLY A 39 -10.86 -6.05 29.07
C GLY A 39 -10.94 -5.06 27.91
N LEU A 40 -11.16 -5.51 26.67
CA LEU A 40 -11.40 -4.65 25.49
C LEU A 40 -12.67 -5.06 24.77
N MET A 41 -13.61 -4.16 24.69
CA MET A 41 -14.87 -4.33 23.97
C MET A 41 -14.97 -3.35 22.81
N LYS A 42 -15.78 -3.69 21.83
CA LYS A 42 -16.08 -2.83 20.66
C LYS A 42 -17.58 -2.64 20.57
N GLN A 43 -17.96 -1.41 20.34
CA GLN A 43 -19.34 -1.00 20.13
C GLN A 43 -19.39 0.08 19.05
N GLY A 44 -20.33 0.02 18.13
CA GLY A 44 -20.56 1.11 17.17
C GLY A 44 -21.24 2.32 17.84
N ASN A 45 -21.37 3.40 17.08
CA ASN A 45 -22.04 4.62 17.51
C ASN A 45 -23.02 5.05 16.42
N PRO A 46 -24.34 4.97 16.67
CA PRO A 46 -25.37 5.33 15.68
C PRO A 46 -25.39 6.82 15.34
N ASN A 47 -24.75 7.67 16.18
CA ASN A 47 -24.70 9.12 15.99
C ASN A 47 -23.60 9.56 15.01
N VAL A 48 -22.75 8.63 14.55
CA VAL A 48 -21.70 8.94 13.57
C VAL A 48 -22.33 9.29 12.23
N LYS A 49 -21.92 10.42 11.69
CA LYS A 49 -22.43 10.97 10.43
C LYS A 49 -21.49 10.69 9.28
N ALA A 50 -22.02 10.67 8.07
CA ALA A 50 -21.25 10.64 6.85
C ALA A 50 -20.29 11.84 6.76
N THR A 51 -19.15 11.63 6.11
CA THR A 51 -18.08 12.62 5.97
C THR A 51 -17.86 12.95 4.51
N MET A 52 -17.42 14.16 4.22
CA MET A 52 -17.04 14.56 2.88
C MET A 52 -15.51 14.48 2.71
N GLU A 53 -15.09 13.88 1.63
CA GLU A 53 -13.70 13.83 1.24
C GLU A 53 -13.47 14.60 -0.06
N TRP A 54 -12.38 15.33 -0.13
CA TRP A 54 -11.93 16.03 -1.32
C TRP A 54 -10.44 15.80 -1.53
N GLY A 55 -10.04 15.47 -2.77
CA GLY A 55 -8.65 15.11 -3.06
C GLY A 55 -8.18 15.57 -4.44
N PRO A 56 -7.35 16.63 -4.53
CA PRO A 56 -6.64 16.97 -5.74
C PRO A 56 -5.36 16.15 -5.88
N ILE A 57 -5.03 15.76 -7.12
CA ILE A 57 -3.78 15.10 -7.49
C ILE A 57 -3.25 15.79 -8.73
N PHE A 58 -2.04 16.33 -8.65
CA PHE A 58 -1.26 16.78 -9.78
C PHE A 58 -0.18 15.75 -10.08
N ARG A 59 -0.12 15.25 -11.33
CA ARG A 59 0.85 14.24 -11.75
C ARG A 59 1.62 14.70 -12.95
N TYR A 60 2.94 14.61 -12.88
CA TYR A 60 3.86 14.73 -14.00
C TYR A 60 4.42 13.36 -14.35
N THR A 61 4.41 13.01 -15.63
CA THR A 61 5.02 11.80 -16.16
C THR A 61 5.95 12.19 -17.29
N TYR A 62 7.18 11.67 -17.25
CA TYR A 62 8.15 11.74 -18.34
C TYR A 62 8.52 10.31 -18.75
N ASN A 63 8.62 10.07 -20.05
CA ASN A 63 8.96 8.76 -20.58
C ASN A 63 9.75 8.87 -21.89
N ASP A 64 10.96 8.34 -21.89
CA ASP A 64 11.76 8.13 -23.09
C ASP A 64 12.41 6.75 -23.10
N ALA A 65 13.37 6.51 -24.02
CA ALA A 65 14.04 5.21 -24.12
C ALA A 65 14.89 4.82 -22.90
N MET A 66 15.38 5.80 -22.15
CA MET A 66 16.29 5.59 -21.01
C MET A 66 15.59 5.81 -19.67
N LEU A 67 14.67 6.75 -19.59
CA LEU A 67 14.14 7.27 -18.35
C LEU A 67 12.61 7.26 -18.35
N TYR A 68 12.05 6.66 -17.32
CA TYR A 68 10.67 6.87 -16.90
C TYR A 68 10.67 7.57 -15.54
N LEU A 69 10.04 8.71 -15.46
CA LEU A 69 9.86 9.46 -14.21
C LEU A 69 8.38 9.77 -14.03
N GLN A 70 7.89 9.50 -12.85
CA GLN A 70 6.58 9.95 -12.39
C GLN A 70 6.73 10.68 -11.07
N VAL A 71 6.17 11.88 -10.98
CA VAL A 71 6.04 12.64 -9.74
C VAL A 71 4.58 13.02 -9.57
N ALA A 72 4.06 12.83 -8.38
CA ALA A 72 2.69 13.22 -8.04
C ALA A 72 2.72 14.10 -6.79
N LEU A 73 2.02 15.21 -6.83
CA LEU A 73 1.64 16.02 -5.67
C LEU A 73 0.17 15.75 -5.39
N TYR A 74 -0.18 15.50 -4.16
CA TYR A 74 -1.56 15.20 -3.80
C TYR A 74 -1.94 15.78 -2.44
N GLY A 75 -3.22 16.00 -2.29
CA GLY A 75 -3.85 16.34 -1.03
C GLY A 75 -5.15 15.57 -0.88
N ILE A 76 -5.48 15.20 0.34
CA ILE A 76 -6.77 14.62 0.73
C ILE A 76 -7.23 15.39 1.96
N TYR A 77 -8.39 15.98 1.87
CA TYR A 77 -9.07 16.61 2.99
C TYR A 77 -10.36 15.87 3.28
N ASN A 78 -10.59 15.56 4.54
CA ASN A 78 -11.80 14.90 5.00
C ASN A 78 -12.38 15.71 6.16
N ASP A 79 -13.58 16.24 5.96
CA ASP A 79 -14.32 16.95 6.99
C ASP A 79 -15.01 15.95 7.92
N LYS A 80 -14.93 16.19 9.22
CA LYS A 80 -15.57 15.36 10.25
C LYS A 80 -15.20 13.87 10.14
N VAL A 81 -13.92 13.58 9.91
CA VAL A 81 -13.42 12.22 9.74
C VAL A 81 -13.91 11.28 10.84
N ILE A 82 -14.34 10.08 10.44
CA ILE A 82 -14.75 9.04 11.39
C ILE A 82 -13.51 8.45 12.02
N THR A 83 -13.33 8.61 13.32
CA THR A 83 -12.17 8.13 14.08
C THR A 83 -12.60 7.19 15.20
N PRO A 84 -11.77 6.21 15.57
CA PRO A 84 -11.95 5.46 16.79
C PRO A 84 -11.90 6.37 18.03
N TYR A 85 -12.75 6.07 18.98
CA TYR A 85 -12.82 6.71 20.28
C TYR A 85 -12.82 5.64 21.38
N TYR A 86 -12.05 5.83 22.43
CA TYR A 86 -11.90 4.89 23.52
C TYR A 86 -12.30 5.51 24.84
N TYR A 87 -12.98 4.74 25.68
CA TYR A 87 -13.30 5.17 27.03
C TYR A 87 -13.30 4.00 28.01
N TRP A 88 -13.09 4.32 29.26
CA TRP A 88 -13.17 3.34 30.35
C TRP A 88 -14.61 3.14 30.78
N THR A 89 -14.95 1.88 31.06
CA THR A 89 -16.24 1.49 31.66
C THR A 89 -16.04 0.32 32.62
N THR A 90 -17.07 -0.03 33.38
CA THR A 90 -17.10 -1.21 34.25
C THR A 90 -18.15 -2.17 33.71
N VAL A 91 -17.74 -3.40 33.40
CA VAL A 91 -18.62 -4.48 32.96
C VAL A 91 -18.37 -5.69 33.85
N ASN A 92 -19.42 -6.22 34.49
CA ASN A 92 -19.35 -7.31 35.45
C ASN A 92 -18.26 -7.08 36.52
N ASP A 93 -18.27 -5.89 37.13
CA ASP A 93 -17.32 -5.43 38.15
C ASP A 93 -15.84 -5.39 37.73
N LYS A 94 -15.58 -5.51 36.43
CA LYS A 94 -14.23 -5.39 35.87
C LYS A 94 -14.09 -4.13 35.04
N ARG A 95 -13.00 -3.39 35.31
CA ARG A 95 -12.65 -2.22 34.51
C ARG A 95 -12.25 -2.68 33.10
N SER A 96 -12.88 -2.11 32.09
CA SER A 96 -12.74 -2.47 30.69
C SER A 96 -12.67 -1.22 29.80
N ILE A 97 -12.01 -1.33 28.68
CA ILE A 97 -11.98 -0.29 27.62
C ILE A 97 -13.07 -0.62 26.60
N VAL A 98 -13.85 0.39 26.22
CA VAL A 98 -14.73 0.31 25.06
C VAL A 98 -14.11 1.09 23.92
N SER A 99 -13.94 0.45 22.78
CA SER A 99 -13.61 1.05 21.50
C SER A 99 -14.91 1.36 20.76
N THR A 100 -15.13 2.61 20.40
CA THR A 100 -16.27 3.07 19.62
C THR A 100 -15.80 4.04 18.53
N TYR A 101 -16.69 4.82 17.95
CA TYR A 101 -16.39 5.77 16.89
C TYR A 101 -16.96 7.14 17.17
N GLU A 102 -16.29 8.16 16.68
CA GLU A 102 -16.75 9.55 16.69
C GLU A 102 -16.49 10.23 15.36
N ASN A 103 -17.11 11.36 15.11
CA ASN A 103 -16.70 12.28 14.07
C ASN A 103 -15.65 13.22 14.66
N GLY A 104 -14.40 13.08 14.28
CA GLY A 104 -13.33 14.04 14.56
C GLY A 104 -13.58 15.37 13.85
N SER A 105 -12.70 16.35 14.06
CA SER A 105 -12.84 17.66 13.44
C SER A 105 -12.47 17.62 11.96
N PHE A 106 -11.28 17.11 11.64
CA PHE A 106 -10.81 16.98 10.26
C PHE A 106 -9.64 16.00 10.15
N TYR A 107 -9.43 15.52 8.93
CA TYR A 107 -8.22 14.82 8.51
C TYR A 107 -7.66 15.49 7.26
N TRP A 108 -6.37 15.78 7.28
CA TRP A 108 -5.65 16.32 6.14
C TRP A 108 -4.38 15.51 5.90
N ARG A 109 -4.24 15.04 4.67
CA ARG A 109 -3.09 14.30 4.18
C ARG A 109 -2.61 14.95 2.89
N TYR A 110 -1.33 15.32 2.83
CA TYR A 110 -0.74 15.90 1.64
C TYR A 110 0.72 15.53 1.51
N GLY A 111 1.18 15.47 0.27
CA GLY A 111 2.54 15.05 0.04
C GLY A 111 2.90 14.90 -1.42
N THR A 112 4.02 14.23 -1.62
CA THR A 112 4.56 13.89 -2.93
C THR A 112 4.89 12.42 -2.98
N GLY A 113 4.58 11.79 -4.12
CA GLY A 113 5.05 10.47 -4.49
C GLY A 113 5.92 10.55 -5.73
N TYR A 114 6.96 9.73 -5.80
CA TYR A 114 7.83 9.67 -6.97
C TYR A 114 8.16 8.23 -7.32
N TYR A 115 8.36 8.00 -8.61
CA TYR A 115 8.88 6.76 -9.17
C TYR A 115 9.80 7.06 -10.33
N LEU A 116 11.01 6.53 -10.28
CA LEU A 116 12.04 6.64 -11.30
C LEU A 116 12.45 5.26 -11.77
N GLN A 117 12.48 5.05 -13.08
CA GLN A 117 13.10 3.89 -13.71
C GLN A 117 14.13 4.37 -14.72
N PHE A 118 15.35 3.89 -14.59
CA PHE A 118 16.46 4.24 -15.47
C PHE A 118 17.01 3.00 -16.18
N LYS A 119 17.18 3.09 -17.50
CA LYS A 119 17.71 2.05 -18.39
C LYS A 119 19.00 2.56 -19.04
N PRO A 120 20.17 2.33 -18.44
CA PRO A 120 21.45 2.91 -18.91
C PRO A 120 21.78 2.58 -20.37
N PHE A 121 21.35 1.44 -20.85
CA PHE A 121 21.65 0.96 -22.21
C PHE A 121 20.49 1.16 -23.20
N LYS A 122 19.48 1.97 -22.88
CA LYS A 122 18.27 2.19 -23.69
C LYS A 122 17.50 0.90 -24.05
N ASN A 123 17.75 -0.18 -23.35
CA ASN A 123 17.14 -1.48 -23.56
C ASN A 123 16.75 -2.12 -22.22
N GLU A 124 16.26 -3.36 -22.26
CA GLU A 124 15.79 -4.08 -21.09
C GLU A 124 16.90 -4.85 -20.33
N VAL A 125 18.18 -4.69 -20.73
CA VAL A 125 19.28 -5.44 -20.10
C VAL A 125 19.50 -5.05 -18.66
N LEU A 126 19.43 -3.77 -18.35
CA LEU A 126 19.56 -3.26 -16.98
C LEU A 126 18.50 -2.21 -16.72
N LYS A 127 17.79 -2.38 -15.61
CA LYS A 127 16.84 -1.41 -15.09
C LYS A 127 17.15 -1.11 -13.64
N LEU A 128 17.28 0.14 -13.32
CA LEU A 128 17.38 0.66 -11.96
C LEU A 128 16.06 1.34 -11.61
N MET A 129 15.52 1.04 -10.44
CA MET A 129 14.23 1.56 -10.00
C MET A 129 14.36 2.16 -8.60
N VAL A 130 13.78 3.34 -8.45
CA VAL A 130 13.66 4.03 -7.16
C VAL A 130 12.27 4.60 -7.06
N GLY A 131 11.63 4.45 -5.91
CA GLY A 131 10.32 5.01 -5.66
C GLY A 131 10.12 5.32 -4.19
N GLY A 132 9.18 6.19 -3.93
CA GLY A 132 8.89 6.59 -2.55
C GLY A 132 7.91 7.75 -2.50
N GLY A 133 7.89 8.37 -1.35
CA GLY A 133 7.07 9.54 -1.12
C GLY A 133 7.50 10.28 0.14
N PHE A 134 6.97 11.47 0.25
CA PHE A 134 7.08 12.27 1.46
C PHE A 134 5.72 12.88 1.73
N GLU A 135 5.14 12.55 2.87
CA GLU A 135 3.76 12.85 3.16
C GLU A 135 3.61 13.34 4.59
N ARG A 136 2.72 14.30 4.77
CA ARG A 136 2.30 14.77 6.08
C ARG A 136 0.82 14.48 6.28
N GLU A 137 0.52 13.88 7.42
CA GLU A 137 -0.83 13.63 7.87
C GLU A 137 -1.12 14.46 9.13
N VAL A 138 -2.28 15.09 9.14
CA VAL A 138 -2.79 15.86 10.28
C VAL A 138 -4.18 15.37 10.57
N ILE A 139 -4.40 14.89 11.77
CA ILE A 139 -5.70 14.45 12.25
C ILE A 139 -6.08 15.24 13.51
N SER A 140 -7.34 15.63 13.62
CA SER A 140 -7.89 16.30 14.79
C SER A 140 -9.14 15.56 15.24
N ASN A 141 -9.11 15.07 16.47
CA ASN A 141 -10.19 14.34 17.12
C ASN A 141 -10.31 14.74 18.61
N SER A 142 -11.08 14.02 19.40
CA SER A 142 -11.29 14.29 20.84
C SER A 142 -10.01 14.17 21.68
N TYR A 143 -8.96 13.50 21.19
CA TYR A 143 -7.67 13.42 21.87
C TYR A 143 -6.70 14.55 21.53
N GLY A 144 -7.10 15.45 20.61
CA GLY A 144 -6.31 16.57 20.19
C GLY A 144 -5.90 16.51 18.72
N ARG A 145 -4.85 17.28 18.41
CA ARG A 145 -4.29 17.37 17.05
C ARG A 145 -3.00 16.60 16.98
N HIS A 146 -2.95 15.60 16.09
CA HIS A 146 -1.79 14.77 15.84
C HIS A 146 -1.23 15.05 14.45
N CYS A 147 0.10 15.10 14.33
CA CYS A 147 0.81 15.32 13.08
C CYS A 147 1.84 14.20 12.87
N TYR A 148 1.79 13.56 11.72
CA TYR A 148 2.69 12.46 11.38
C TYR A 148 3.39 12.72 10.05
N TRP A 149 4.59 12.20 9.92
CA TRP A 149 5.36 12.19 8.69
C TRP A 149 5.52 10.75 8.22
N TRP A 150 5.39 10.56 6.91
CA TRP A 150 5.55 9.28 6.26
C TRP A 150 6.47 9.42 5.05
N SER A 151 7.53 8.62 4.99
CA SER A 151 8.53 8.69 3.93
C SER A 151 9.05 7.29 3.58
N PRO A 152 8.26 6.45 2.88
CA PRO A 152 8.70 5.16 2.43
C PRO A 152 9.69 5.30 1.28
N PHE A 153 10.62 4.36 1.21
CA PHE A 153 11.60 4.29 0.14
C PHE A 153 11.63 2.87 -0.43
N LYS A 154 11.56 2.75 -1.75
CA LYS A 154 11.62 1.48 -2.48
C LYS A 154 12.72 1.56 -3.53
N TYR A 155 13.43 0.47 -3.72
CA TYR A 155 14.49 0.40 -4.72
C TYR A 155 14.53 -0.97 -5.36
N GLY A 156 15.08 -1.03 -6.58
CA GLY A 156 15.21 -2.28 -7.31
C GLY A 156 16.22 -2.18 -8.42
N ILE A 157 16.81 -3.32 -8.74
CA ILE A 157 17.66 -3.52 -9.89
C ILE A 157 17.22 -4.79 -10.61
N ASN A 158 17.04 -4.71 -11.93
CA ASN A 158 16.74 -5.86 -12.76
C ASN A 158 17.78 -5.94 -13.86
N PHE A 159 18.37 -7.12 -14.02
CA PHE A 159 19.30 -7.45 -15.08
C PHE A 159 18.77 -8.62 -15.88
N ARG A 160 18.81 -8.51 -17.21
CA ARG A 160 18.48 -9.60 -18.13
C ARG A 160 19.32 -9.54 -19.39
N LYS A 161 20.13 -10.57 -19.64
CA LYS A 161 20.92 -10.68 -20.87
C LYS A 161 20.98 -12.13 -21.33
N GLY A 162 20.48 -12.39 -22.54
CA GLY A 162 20.42 -13.73 -23.09
C GLY A 162 19.65 -14.69 -22.18
N ASN A 163 20.31 -15.74 -21.75
CA ASN A 163 19.75 -16.78 -20.90
C ASN A 163 19.76 -16.45 -19.39
N TRP A 164 20.38 -15.34 -19.00
CA TRP A 164 20.56 -14.94 -17.61
C TRP A 164 19.58 -13.83 -17.22
N GLY A 165 19.08 -13.91 -16.00
CA GLY A 165 18.39 -12.81 -15.36
C GLY A 165 18.67 -12.80 -13.87
N ALA A 166 18.71 -11.60 -13.32
CA ALA A 166 18.82 -11.36 -11.88
C ALA A 166 18.02 -10.13 -11.49
N SER A 167 17.43 -10.15 -10.32
CA SER A 167 16.78 -8.98 -9.73
C SER A 167 17.08 -8.90 -8.25
N TYR A 168 17.14 -7.69 -7.77
CA TYR A 168 17.14 -7.38 -6.35
C TYR A 168 16.16 -6.24 -6.10
N GLN A 169 15.34 -6.37 -5.09
CA GLN A 169 14.41 -5.32 -4.68
C GLN A 169 14.27 -5.26 -3.18
N GLY A 170 14.02 -4.06 -2.69
CA GLY A 170 13.82 -3.83 -1.28
C GLY A 170 13.01 -2.58 -1.00
N ASN A 171 12.58 -2.45 0.24
CA ASN A 171 11.95 -1.24 0.74
C ASN A 171 12.48 -0.91 2.13
N ILE A 172 12.49 0.38 2.42
CA ILE A 172 12.66 0.92 3.76
C ILE A 172 11.29 1.47 4.16
N PRO A 173 10.55 0.75 4.99
CA PRO A 173 9.22 1.19 5.38
C PRO A 173 9.29 2.39 6.31
N SER A 174 8.28 3.22 6.26
CA SER A 174 8.03 4.30 7.20
C SER A 174 6.64 4.11 7.80
N LYS A 175 6.44 4.55 9.02
CA LYS A 175 5.15 4.44 9.69
C LYS A 175 4.18 5.49 9.16
N MET A 176 3.15 5.03 8.47
CA MET A 176 2.01 5.83 8.01
C MET A 176 0.98 5.93 9.13
N ALA A 177 0.41 7.10 9.35
CA ALA A 177 -0.73 7.22 10.23
C ALA A 177 -1.99 6.61 9.60
N VAL A 178 -2.76 5.92 10.40
CA VAL A 178 -4.08 5.38 10.03
C VAL A 178 -5.03 5.72 11.18
N LEU A 179 -5.56 6.92 11.13
CA LEU A 179 -6.47 7.47 12.14
C LEU A 179 -5.84 7.53 13.56
N ASP A 180 -5.99 6.48 14.35
CA ASP A 180 -5.58 6.39 15.76
C ASP A 180 -4.30 5.56 15.97
N TYR A 181 -3.75 4.96 14.90
CA TYR A 181 -2.53 4.17 14.99
C TYR A 181 -1.58 4.45 13.84
N ARG A 182 -0.33 4.06 14.02
CA ARG A 182 0.69 4.09 12.97
C ARG A 182 0.96 2.68 12.47
N LYS A 183 0.97 2.51 11.17
CA LYS A 183 1.24 1.24 10.50
C LYS A 183 2.48 1.34 9.63
N ALA A 184 3.35 0.36 9.69
CA ALA A 184 4.47 0.18 8.78
C ALA A 184 4.30 -1.11 7.98
N ASP A 185 4.67 -1.04 6.71
CA ASP A 185 4.81 -2.25 5.90
C ASP A 185 6.02 -3.06 6.35
N GLU A 186 6.02 -4.33 5.99
CA GLU A 186 7.16 -5.21 6.20
C GLU A 186 8.39 -4.70 5.43
N PRO A 187 9.59 -4.60 6.07
CA PRO A 187 10.82 -4.33 5.36
C PRO A 187 11.18 -5.52 4.47
N LYS A 188 11.22 -5.28 3.17
CA LYS A 188 11.50 -6.31 2.17
C LYS A 188 12.93 -6.21 1.68
N SER A 189 13.53 -7.36 1.42
CA SER A 189 14.81 -7.50 0.76
C SER A 189 14.80 -8.84 0.02
N GLU A 190 14.52 -8.80 -1.27
CA GLU A 190 14.29 -9.96 -2.12
C GLU A 190 15.32 -9.98 -3.25
N PHE A 191 15.90 -11.14 -3.46
CA PHE A 191 16.84 -11.42 -4.54
C PHE A 191 16.30 -12.55 -5.38
N SER A 192 16.42 -12.45 -6.70
CA SER A 192 16.19 -13.58 -7.60
C SER A 192 17.24 -13.62 -8.69
N ALA A 193 17.64 -14.82 -9.08
CA ALA A 193 18.47 -15.04 -10.26
C ALA A 193 17.96 -16.27 -11.00
N PHE A 194 18.13 -16.30 -12.31
CA PHE A 194 17.81 -17.47 -13.10
C PHE A 194 18.75 -17.63 -14.29
N TYR A 195 18.91 -18.87 -14.70
CA TYR A 195 19.53 -19.26 -15.96
C TYR A 195 18.57 -20.17 -16.71
N GLN A 196 18.33 -19.87 -17.99
CA GLN A 196 17.44 -20.65 -18.85
C GLN A 196 18.17 -21.09 -20.11
N LYS A 197 18.16 -22.39 -20.38
CA LYS A 197 18.77 -22.98 -21.62
C LYS A 197 17.79 -24.01 -22.18
N GLY A 198 17.27 -23.72 -23.37
CA GLY A 198 16.24 -24.56 -23.99
C GLY A 198 15.01 -24.71 -23.10
N ALA A 199 14.67 -25.95 -22.78
CA ALA A 199 13.53 -26.29 -21.93
C ALA A 199 13.82 -26.19 -20.42
N TRP A 200 15.08 -26.10 -20.03
CA TRP A 200 15.51 -26.04 -18.63
C TRP A 200 15.61 -24.62 -18.10
N ARG A 201 15.13 -24.44 -16.88
CA ARG A 201 15.32 -23.20 -16.12
C ARG A 201 15.76 -23.53 -14.70
N PHE A 202 16.88 -22.95 -14.31
CA PHE A 202 17.41 -22.99 -12.95
C PHE A 202 17.16 -21.63 -12.31
N SER A 203 16.67 -21.59 -11.09
CA SER A 203 16.36 -20.36 -10.36
C SER A 203 16.88 -20.41 -8.94
N LEU A 204 17.33 -19.26 -8.47
CA LEU A 204 17.70 -19.00 -7.09
C LEU A 204 16.86 -17.82 -6.62
N TYR A 205 16.21 -17.96 -5.48
CA TYR A 205 15.41 -16.93 -4.87
C TYR A 205 15.80 -16.76 -3.40
N GLY A 206 15.96 -15.51 -2.95
CA GLY A 206 16.27 -15.19 -1.57
C GLY A 206 15.29 -14.17 -1.01
N MET A 207 14.82 -14.41 0.20
CA MET A 207 13.94 -13.50 0.94
C MET A 207 14.61 -13.03 2.23
N TRP A 208 14.30 -11.80 2.64
CA TRP A 208 14.80 -11.16 3.86
C TRP A 208 16.32 -11.17 4.00
N MET A 209 17.05 -11.12 2.88
CA MET A 209 18.50 -11.27 2.87
C MET A 209 19.21 -10.20 3.71
N PHE A 210 18.72 -8.96 3.64
CA PHE A 210 19.27 -7.80 4.34
C PHE A 210 18.22 -7.03 5.16
N ALA A 211 17.01 -7.57 5.28
CA ALA A 211 15.96 -6.96 6.09
C ALA A 211 16.18 -7.23 7.58
N PRO A 212 15.74 -6.34 8.48
CA PRO A 212 15.78 -6.59 9.92
C PRO A 212 14.88 -7.76 10.28
N ALA A 213 15.33 -8.58 11.24
CA ALA A 213 14.56 -9.73 11.73
C ALA A 213 13.37 -9.34 12.60
N LYS A 214 13.35 -8.11 13.10
CA LYS A 214 12.31 -7.58 13.97
C LYS A 214 11.88 -6.22 13.45
N TYR A 215 10.59 -6.01 13.31
CA TYR A 215 10.03 -4.70 12.97
C TYR A 215 8.70 -4.50 13.71
N GLU A 216 8.37 -3.23 13.94
CA GLU A 216 7.10 -2.83 14.52
C GLU A 216 6.11 -2.53 13.38
N SER A 217 5.06 -3.36 13.30
CA SER A 217 4.05 -3.24 12.23
C SER A 217 2.97 -2.23 12.56
N ARG A 218 2.67 -2.06 13.85
CA ARG A 218 1.60 -1.18 14.32
C ARG A 218 1.92 -0.61 15.69
N SER A 219 1.57 0.64 15.91
CA SER A 219 1.57 1.28 17.22
C SER A 219 0.38 2.21 17.37
N PHE A 220 -0.30 2.11 18.50
CA PHE A 220 -1.35 3.04 18.88
C PHE A 220 -0.73 4.17 19.69
N ASP A 221 -1.07 5.40 19.33
CA ASP A 221 -0.63 6.61 20.00
C ASP A 221 -1.83 7.31 20.64
N ASN A 222 -2.43 6.63 21.60
CA ASN A 222 -3.66 7.03 22.27
C ASN A 222 -3.48 6.95 23.78
N PRO A 223 -3.92 7.96 24.56
CA PRO A 223 -3.73 7.97 26.01
C PRO A 223 -4.44 6.84 26.77
N ILE A 224 -5.48 6.24 26.18
CA ILE A 224 -6.25 5.14 26.76
C ILE A 224 -5.77 3.79 26.22
N MET A 225 -5.48 3.73 24.92
CA MET A 225 -5.08 2.53 24.20
C MET A 225 -3.64 2.67 23.72
N ASN A 226 -2.69 2.21 24.52
CA ASN A 226 -1.27 2.17 24.13
C ASN A 226 -0.88 0.72 23.86
N GLN A 227 -0.69 0.38 22.59
CA GLN A 227 -0.34 -0.96 22.15
C GLN A 227 0.68 -0.91 21.04
N THR A 228 1.65 -1.81 21.09
CA THR A 228 2.64 -2.00 20.02
C THR A 228 2.60 -3.44 19.53
N GLU A 229 2.42 -3.63 18.24
CA GLU A 229 2.50 -4.92 17.55
C GLU A 229 3.87 -5.05 16.90
N GLN A 230 4.60 -6.10 17.28
CA GLN A 230 5.94 -6.38 16.74
C GLN A 230 5.95 -7.74 16.05
N HIS A 231 6.55 -7.79 14.88
CA HIS A 231 6.80 -9.01 14.14
C HIS A 231 8.26 -9.43 14.30
N ILE A 232 8.49 -10.69 14.56
CA ILE A 232 9.82 -11.29 14.69
C ILE A 232 9.90 -12.46 13.73
N ILE A 233 10.79 -12.38 12.74
CA ILE A 233 11.05 -13.43 11.77
C ILE A 233 12.20 -14.28 12.30
N LYS A 234 11.90 -15.45 12.89
CA LYS A 234 12.91 -16.33 13.48
C LYS A 234 13.42 -17.37 12.47
N ASP A 235 12.53 -18.21 11.97
CA ASP A 235 12.90 -19.44 11.27
C ASP A 235 13.13 -19.24 9.75
N ASN A 236 12.45 -18.28 9.14
CA ASN A 236 12.56 -18.01 7.70
C ASN A 236 13.46 -16.81 7.36
N ARG A 237 14.27 -16.37 8.31
CA ARG A 237 15.21 -15.28 8.09
C ARG A 237 16.30 -15.70 7.13
N ARG A 238 16.56 -14.88 6.10
CA ARG A 238 17.55 -15.14 5.05
C ARG A 238 17.29 -16.46 4.31
N MET A 239 16.04 -16.70 3.96
CA MET A 239 15.62 -17.89 3.25
C MET A 239 16.18 -17.88 1.83
N LEU A 240 16.79 -18.99 1.43
CA LEU A 240 17.24 -19.27 0.06
C LEU A 240 16.47 -20.45 -0.49
N MET A 241 15.96 -20.31 -1.71
CA MET A 241 15.25 -21.37 -2.43
C MET A 241 15.92 -21.61 -3.79
N LEU A 242 16.16 -22.87 -4.09
CA LEU A 242 16.61 -23.34 -5.40
C LEU A 242 15.42 -23.95 -6.15
N GLY A 243 15.28 -23.60 -7.40
CA GLY A 243 14.25 -24.17 -8.27
C GLY A 243 14.83 -24.67 -9.57
N VAL A 244 14.35 -25.83 -10.01
CA VAL A 244 14.64 -26.38 -11.34
C VAL A 244 13.31 -26.66 -12.01
N SER A 245 13.12 -26.15 -13.22
CA SER A 245 11.94 -26.41 -14.01
C SER A 245 12.30 -26.84 -15.41
N TYR A 246 11.50 -27.76 -15.96
CA TYR A 246 11.62 -28.25 -17.30
C TYR A 246 10.28 -28.10 -18.03
N ASN A 247 10.29 -27.39 -19.17
CA ASN A 247 9.09 -27.18 -19.98
C ASN A 247 8.94 -28.29 -21.01
N PHE A 248 7.95 -29.14 -20.81
CA PHE A 248 7.57 -30.16 -21.80
C PHE A 248 6.66 -29.55 -22.86
N PHE A 249 7.03 -29.68 -24.11
CA PHE A 249 6.15 -29.43 -25.23
C PHE A 249 5.91 -30.73 -26.00
N SER A 250 4.74 -31.30 -25.87
CA SER A 250 4.30 -32.36 -26.75
C SER A 250 3.22 -31.80 -27.67
N GLY A 251 3.51 -31.74 -28.98
CA GLY A 251 2.54 -31.33 -30.01
C GLY A 251 3.07 -30.28 -30.99
N LYS A 252 2.43 -30.22 -32.16
CA LYS A 252 2.72 -29.18 -33.16
C LYS A 252 2.32 -27.81 -32.62
N LYS A 253 3.23 -26.83 -32.64
CA LYS A 253 2.90 -25.42 -32.37
C LYS A 253 1.83 -24.95 -33.35
N LYS A 254 0.57 -24.97 -32.97
CA LYS A 254 -0.44 -24.18 -33.67
C LYS A 254 -0.36 -22.75 -33.15
N ASN A 255 0.08 -21.83 -34.00
CA ASN A 255 -0.08 -20.40 -33.75
C ASN A 255 -1.58 -20.08 -33.83
N ILE A 256 -2.31 -20.34 -32.76
CA ILE A 256 -3.67 -19.84 -32.64
C ILE A 256 -3.51 -18.38 -32.22
N ARG A 257 -3.54 -17.46 -33.18
CA ARG A 257 -3.89 -16.07 -32.89
C ARG A 257 -5.34 -16.06 -32.43
N LYS A 258 -5.56 -16.23 -31.15
CA LYS A 258 -6.85 -15.87 -30.54
C LYS A 258 -6.92 -14.35 -30.54
N ASN A 259 -7.58 -13.78 -31.50
CA ASN A 259 -8.23 -12.47 -31.33
C ASN A 259 -9.36 -12.71 -30.30
N ILE A 260 -9.03 -12.62 -29.04
CA ILE A 260 -10.04 -12.57 -27.97
C ILE A 260 -10.48 -11.09 -27.96
N ASN A 261 -11.50 -10.77 -28.76
CA ASN A 261 -12.31 -9.59 -28.53
C ASN A 261 -13.14 -9.84 -27.27
N ASN A 262 -12.56 -9.58 -26.11
CA ASN A 262 -13.30 -9.52 -24.85
C ASN A 262 -14.08 -8.21 -24.77
N TYR A 263 -14.98 -7.97 -25.69
CA TYR A 263 -16.13 -7.08 -25.52
C TYR A 263 -17.33 -7.93 -25.11
N ASP A 264 -17.27 -8.58 -23.98
CA ASP A 264 -18.47 -9.04 -23.29
C ASP A 264 -19.03 -7.87 -22.50
N SER A 265 -19.92 -7.12 -23.16
CA SER A 265 -20.78 -6.11 -22.54
C SER A 265 -21.89 -6.71 -21.69
N ASP A 266 -21.99 -8.03 -21.62
CA ASP A 266 -22.98 -8.78 -20.82
C ASP A 266 -22.35 -9.40 -19.56
N ALA A 267 -21.71 -8.58 -18.73
CA ALA A 267 -21.51 -8.94 -17.33
C ALA A 267 -22.88 -8.87 -16.62
N GLY A 268 -23.61 -9.98 -16.67
CA GLY A 268 -24.70 -10.39 -15.82
C GLY A 268 -25.47 -9.30 -15.08
N ALA A 269 -26.42 -8.66 -15.72
CA ALA A 269 -27.52 -8.06 -15.00
C ALA A 269 -28.36 -9.21 -14.43
N PHE A 270 -28.25 -9.49 -13.15
CA PHE A 270 -29.25 -10.26 -12.45
C PHE A 270 -30.59 -9.51 -12.53
N LYS A 271 -31.55 -10.12 -13.19
CA LYS A 271 -32.97 -9.74 -13.09
C LYS A 271 -33.53 -10.23 -11.78
#